data_548dbd519b5a7c007747c617dc4f81a6
#
_entry.id   548dbd519b5a7c007747c617dc4f81a6
#
_cell.length_a   1.000
_cell.length_b   1.000
_cell.length_c   1.000
_cell.angle_alpha   90.00
_cell.angle_beta   90.00
_cell.angle_gamma   90.00
#
_symmetry.space_group_name_H-M   'P 1'
#
loop_
_entity.id
_entity.type
_entity.pdbx_description
1 polymer ?
#
loop_
_entity_poly.entity_id
_entity_poly.type
_entity_poly.pdbx_seq_one_letter_code
_entity_poly.pdbx_strand_id
1 'polypeptide(L)'
;MRNQALIWNTDTTLRVTSLTARLRGFAGIGEHAGSLHVSDLWDGQDPFPILAHQWALGGETLAFEARVRGTHLAFEVEPLLDVHGAVAGVTGRATEIALPGSSLATAYPHAERAAGLGTWHEDLRTGGVTISEGLANLLGLPYETTHLSLRNFDHPADREHITQTLADAGNDSSYLCDHRILCQGGRVRAVRERVRTMFDAGGNAIARVGSLLDITDLKEREAELSELALCDPLTRLPNRCALEERLRAAFGRCERNGRRCAIFFIDLDDFKAINDQYGHAYGDRVLVAVADRLTRHVRSSDTVARMGGDEFVVLIDDLFTDEAAADAARKILRSLDEPLHIDDRAIRVRASIGVATYPGASATPPALLSAADREMYAVKRNGGNGIKLATAWQAHSLPARTRYENRESA
;
A
#
# COMPACT_ATOMS: atom_id res chain seq x y z
N MET A 1 32.56 -42.45 8.63
CA MET A 1 31.24 -42.99 8.33
C MET A 1 30.52 -41.96 7.46
N ARG A 2 30.05 -42.32 6.26
CA ARG A 2 29.46 -41.40 5.28
C ARG A 2 28.19 -40.78 5.88
N ASN A 3 28.11 -39.44 5.86
CA ASN A 3 26.96 -38.62 6.28
C ASN A 3 25.73 -38.98 5.43
N GLN A 4 24.92 -39.94 5.86
CA GLN A 4 23.70 -40.32 5.15
C GLN A 4 22.62 -39.32 5.52
N ALA A 5 22.02 -38.67 4.50
CA ALA A 5 20.95 -37.70 4.67
C ALA A 5 19.70 -38.32 5.30
N LEU A 6 18.99 -37.52 6.10
CA LEU A 6 17.63 -37.78 6.53
C LEU A 6 16.73 -37.33 5.38
N ILE A 7 15.92 -38.21 4.80
CA ILE A 7 15.05 -37.85 3.64
C ILE A 7 13.63 -38.24 3.95
N TRP A 8 12.71 -37.38 3.55
CA TRP A 8 11.26 -37.61 3.65
C TRP A 8 10.52 -36.98 2.46
N ASN A 9 9.33 -37.52 2.19
CA ASN A 9 8.39 -36.93 1.25
C ASN A 9 7.04 -36.74 1.95
N THR A 10 6.30 -35.74 1.51
CA THR A 10 4.93 -35.49 1.97
C THR A 10 3.99 -35.37 0.79
N ASP A 11 2.70 -35.48 1.05
CA ASP A 11 1.65 -35.05 0.14
C ASP A 11 1.39 -33.51 0.26
N THR A 12 0.39 -33.02 -0.46
CA THR A 12 -0.01 -31.61 -0.44
C THR A 12 -0.63 -31.15 0.89
N THR A 13 -0.98 -32.10 1.78
CA THR A 13 -1.46 -31.84 3.14
C THR A 13 -0.34 -31.93 4.19
N LEU A 14 0.91 -32.04 3.74
CA LEU A 14 2.11 -32.23 4.55
C LEU A 14 2.11 -33.52 5.39
N ARG A 15 1.36 -34.51 4.96
CA ARG A 15 1.45 -35.87 5.54
C ARG A 15 2.66 -36.58 4.96
N VAL A 16 3.40 -37.25 5.84
CA VAL A 16 4.59 -38.00 5.44
C VAL A 16 4.18 -39.22 4.64
N THR A 17 4.56 -39.27 3.36
CA THR A 17 4.30 -40.40 2.46
C THR A 17 5.44 -41.36 2.43
N SER A 18 6.68 -40.89 2.66
CA SER A 18 7.86 -41.74 2.81
C SER A 18 8.91 -41.06 3.70
N LEU A 19 9.71 -41.86 4.38
CA LEU A 19 10.87 -41.38 5.16
C LEU A 19 11.95 -42.47 5.26
N THR A 20 13.21 -42.01 5.36
CA THR A 20 14.34 -42.94 5.54
C THR A 20 14.33 -43.58 6.95
N ALA A 21 14.86 -44.81 7.05
CA ALA A 21 14.98 -45.49 8.34
C ALA A 21 15.77 -44.69 9.38
N ARG A 22 16.77 -43.91 8.93
CA ARG A 22 17.59 -43.05 9.78
C ARG A 22 16.75 -41.89 10.36
N LEU A 23 15.89 -41.24 9.52
CA LEU A 23 14.99 -40.22 10.01
C LEU A 23 13.98 -40.76 11.00
N ARG A 24 13.48 -41.96 10.77
CA ARG A 24 12.59 -42.66 11.68
C ARG A 24 13.23 -42.87 13.06
N GLY A 25 14.48 -43.32 13.09
CA GLY A 25 15.25 -43.45 14.33
C GLY A 25 15.54 -42.13 15.01
N PHE A 26 15.89 -41.11 14.22
CA PHE A 26 16.15 -39.75 14.71
C PHE A 26 14.89 -39.10 15.33
N ALA A 27 13.75 -39.26 14.70
CA ALA A 27 12.48 -38.72 15.15
C ALA A 27 11.82 -39.56 16.27
N GLY A 28 12.37 -40.75 16.61
CA GLY A 28 11.80 -41.64 17.61
C GLY A 28 10.45 -42.25 17.19
N ILE A 29 10.23 -42.46 15.89
CA ILE A 29 8.97 -42.87 15.29
C ILE A 29 8.98 -44.39 15.12
N GLY A 30 7.95 -45.09 15.63
CA GLY A 30 7.74 -46.51 15.45
C GLY A 30 7.42 -46.93 14.00
N GLU A 31 7.22 -48.24 13.76
CA GLU A 31 7.05 -48.79 12.40
C GLU A 31 5.78 -48.35 11.64
N HIS A 32 4.80 -47.71 12.29
CA HIS A 32 3.52 -47.31 11.69
C HIS A 32 3.51 -45.82 11.33
N ALA A 33 4.06 -45.47 10.16
CA ALA A 33 4.19 -44.09 9.66
C ALA A 33 2.94 -43.54 8.91
N GLY A 34 1.84 -44.29 8.83
CA GLY A 34 0.72 -43.98 7.93
C GLY A 34 -0.16 -42.80 8.28
N SER A 35 0.11 -42.07 9.37
CA SER A 35 -0.67 -40.88 9.77
C SER A 35 0.17 -39.71 10.24
N LEU A 36 1.49 -39.74 10.02
CA LEU A 36 2.40 -38.70 10.51
C LEU A 36 2.27 -37.42 9.66
N HIS A 37 2.18 -36.33 10.34
CA HIS A 37 2.35 -35.01 9.73
C HIS A 37 3.81 -34.57 9.81
N VAL A 38 4.26 -33.69 8.92
CA VAL A 38 5.66 -33.24 8.91
C VAL A 38 6.06 -32.58 10.23
N SER A 39 5.12 -31.95 10.96
CA SER A 39 5.36 -31.38 12.29
C SER A 39 5.78 -32.41 13.32
N ASP A 40 5.41 -33.70 13.15
CA ASP A 40 5.74 -34.76 14.09
C ASP A 40 7.21 -35.23 13.97
N LEU A 41 7.88 -34.84 12.87
CA LEU A 41 9.28 -35.12 12.65
C LEU A 41 10.21 -34.21 13.52
N TRP A 42 9.68 -33.08 13.97
CA TRP A 42 10.45 -32.00 14.63
C TRP A 42 9.93 -31.81 16.05
N ASP A 43 10.77 -31.29 16.95
CA ASP A 43 10.43 -31.09 18.38
C ASP A 43 9.58 -29.84 18.65
N GLY A 44 9.17 -29.13 17.63
CA GLY A 44 8.28 -27.97 17.74
C GLY A 44 8.89 -26.70 18.35
N GLN A 45 10.19 -26.72 18.69
CA GLN A 45 10.88 -25.55 19.24
C GLN A 45 11.21 -24.50 18.17
N ASP A 46 11.36 -24.91 16.92
CA ASP A 46 11.62 -24.04 15.78
C ASP A 46 10.50 -24.19 14.75
N PRO A 47 9.70 -23.17 14.49
CA PRO A 47 8.60 -23.23 13.51
C PRO A 47 9.09 -23.24 12.06
N PHE A 48 10.35 -22.90 11.80
CA PHE A 48 10.85 -22.69 10.45
C PHE A 48 10.86 -23.94 9.57
N PRO A 49 11.20 -25.15 10.07
CA PRO A 49 11.11 -26.34 9.25
C PRO A 49 9.70 -26.57 8.67
N ILE A 50 8.66 -26.23 9.43
CA ILE A 50 7.26 -26.35 8.97
C ILE A 50 6.93 -25.29 7.92
N LEU A 51 7.36 -24.04 8.14
CA LEU A 51 7.19 -22.94 7.20
C LEU A 51 7.87 -23.22 5.86
N ALA A 52 9.08 -23.79 5.88
CA ALA A 52 9.81 -24.15 4.67
C ALA A 52 9.04 -25.14 3.80
N HIS A 53 8.39 -26.14 4.42
CA HIS A 53 7.54 -27.08 3.68
C HIS A 53 6.33 -26.40 3.05
N GLN A 54 5.76 -25.41 3.72
CA GLN A 54 4.62 -24.67 3.19
C GLN A 54 5.01 -23.79 2.00
N TRP A 55 6.18 -23.19 2.04
CA TRP A 55 6.69 -22.41 0.90
C TRP A 55 7.03 -23.32 -0.28
N ALA A 56 7.56 -24.53 -0.01
CA ALA A 56 7.78 -25.51 -1.04
C ALA A 56 6.48 -26.00 -1.71
N LEU A 57 5.36 -26.08 -0.98
CA LEU A 57 4.05 -26.27 -1.60
C LEU A 57 3.60 -25.10 -2.48
N GLY A 58 4.13 -23.92 -2.26
CA GLY A 58 3.98 -22.76 -3.14
C GLY A 58 4.88 -22.77 -4.37
N GLY A 59 5.72 -23.80 -4.55
CA GLY A 59 6.64 -23.95 -5.68
C GLY A 59 8.06 -23.43 -5.42
N GLU A 60 8.39 -23.04 -4.19
CA GLU A 60 9.71 -22.50 -3.82
C GLU A 60 10.63 -23.61 -3.29
N THR A 61 11.91 -23.61 -3.69
CA THR A 61 12.95 -24.44 -3.09
C THR A 61 13.65 -23.65 -1.99
N LEU A 62 13.79 -24.25 -0.81
CA LEU A 62 14.40 -23.61 0.35
C LEU A 62 15.54 -24.46 0.91
N ALA A 63 16.65 -23.78 1.23
CA ALA A 63 17.76 -24.35 2.00
C ALA A 63 17.92 -23.52 3.29
N PHE A 64 17.98 -24.19 4.43
CA PHE A 64 18.11 -23.56 5.74
C PHE A 64 18.77 -24.51 6.73
N GLU A 65 19.10 -23.97 7.90
CA GLU A 65 19.63 -24.78 9.00
C GLU A 65 18.77 -24.57 10.23
N ALA A 66 18.57 -25.64 10.98
CA ALA A 66 17.82 -25.60 12.22
C ALA A 66 18.41 -26.55 13.25
N ARG A 67 18.15 -26.27 14.53
CA ARG A 67 18.49 -27.18 15.62
C ARG A 67 17.25 -28.00 15.96
N VAL A 68 17.36 -29.32 15.76
CA VAL A 68 16.27 -30.24 16.02
C VAL A 68 16.75 -31.30 16.99
N ARG A 69 16.05 -31.48 18.11
CA ARG A 69 16.40 -32.47 19.15
C ARG A 69 17.86 -32.38 19.60
N GLY A 70 18.36 -31.14 19.70
CA GLY A 70 19.76 -30.90 20.10
C GLY A 70 20.81 -31.05 18.99
N THR A 71 20.43 -31.54 17.80
CA THR A 71 21.32 -31.74 16.64
C THR A 71 21.16 -30.60 15.64
N HIS A 72 22.27 -30.07 15.12
CA HIS A 72 22.25 -29.09 14.05
C HIS A 72 22.15 -29.78 12.70
N LEU A 73 21.15 -29.43 11.93
CA LEU A 73 20.82 -29.98 10.62
C LEU A 73 20.73 -28.89 9.57
N ALA A 74 21.36 -29.14 8.41
CA ALA A 74 21.11 -28.37 7.18
C ALA A 74 19.94 -29.05 6.44
N PHE A 75 18.95 -28.27 6.09
CA PHE A 75 17.73 -28.67 5.41
C PHE A 75 17.73 -28.16 3.98
N GLU A 76 17.20 -28.98 3.10
CA GLU A 76 16.86 -28.63 1.73
C GLU A 76 15.44 -29.16 1.49
N VAL A 77 14.51 -28.26 1.14
CA VAL A 77 13.09 -28.58 0.99
C VAL A 77 12.64 -28.08 -0.37
N GLU A 78 12.08 -28.97 -1.18
CA GLU A 78 11.73 -28.72 -2.57
C GLU A 78 10.30 -29.16 -2.87
N PRO A 79 9.60 -28.52 -3.83
CA PRO A 79 8.32 -29.03 -4.32
C PRO A 79 8.51 -30.37 -5.03
N LEU A 80 7.65 -31.32 -4.70
CA LEU A 80 7.54 -32.58 -5.43
C LEU A 80 6.49 -32.42 -6.52
N LEU A 81 6.92 -32.46 -7.78
CA LEU A 81 6.03 -32.27 -8.93
C LEU A 81 5.47 -33.61 -9.43
N ASP A 82 4.23 -33.60 -9.88
CA ASP A 82 3.60 -34.73 -10.60
C ASP A 82 4.04 -34.76 -12.07
N VAL A 83 3.52 -35.73 -12.81
CA VAL A 83 3.83 -35.93 -14.23
C VAL A 83 3.34 -34.78 -15.14
N HIS A 84 2.53 -33.87 -14.63
CA HIS A 84 1.99 -32.72 -15.32
C HIS A 84 2.67 -31.41 -14.88
N GLY A 85 3.65 -31.49 -13.97
CA GLY A 85 4.36 -30.34 -13.42
C GLY A 85 3.62 -29.58 -12.32
N ALA A 86 2.50 -30.12 -11.80
CA ALA A 86 1.80 -29.57 -10.66
C ALA A 86 2.42 -30.05 -9.35
N VAL A 87 2.38 -29.23 -8.29
CA VAL A 87 2.91 -29.61 -6.98
C VAL A 87 2.05 -30.69 -6.35
N ALA A 88 2.62 -31.89 -6.21
CA ALA A 88 1.99 -33.09 -5.62
C ALA A 88 2.36 -33.29 -4.16
N GLY A 89 3.30 -32.53 -3.63
CA GLY A 89 3.80 -32.62 -2.27
C GLY A 89 5.12 -31.90 -2.08
N VAL A 90 5.87 -32.31 -1.08
CA VAL A 90 7.20 -31.75 -0.78
C VAL A 90 8.20 -32.88 -0.53
N THR A 91 9.38 -32.76 -1.09
CA THR A 91 10.54 -33.58 -0.70
C THR A 91 11.46 -32.77 0.19
N GLY A 92 11.92 -33.36 1.25
CA GLY A 92 12.86 -32.73 2.17
C GLY A 92 14.07 -33.61 2.43
N ARG A 93 15.21 -33.00 2.60
CA ARG A 93 16.48 -33.62 2.96
C ARG A 93 17.12 -32.85 4.09
N ALA A 94 17.61 -33.54 5.11
CA ALA A 94 18.42 -32.94 6.15
C ALA A 94 19.74 -33.71 6.33
N THR A 95 20.82 -32.98 6.54
CA THR A 95 22.15 -33.52 6.81
C THR A 95 22.67 -32.97 8.13
N GLU A 96 23.24 -33.84 8.95
CA GLU A 96 23.90 -33.41 10.17
C GLU A 96 25.16 -32.63 9.86
N ILE A 97 25.25 -31.41 10.40
CA ILE A 97 26.42 -30.55 10.27
C ILE A 97 27.21 -30.64 11.55
N ALA A 98 28.47 -31.16 11.41
CA ALA A 98 29.43 -31.02 12.48
C ALA A 98 29.87 -29.54 12.53
N LEU A 99 29.45 -28.82 13.56
CA LEU A 99 29.85 -27.43 13.76
C LEU A 99 31.38 -27.36 13.95
N PRO A 100 32.13 -26.71 13.05
CA PRO A 100 33.30 -25.97 13.46
C PRO A 100 32.76 -24.77 14.23
N GLY A 101 33.19 -24.59 15.47
CA GLY A 101 32.64 -23.62 16.41
C GLY A 101 32.07 -22.37 15.78
N SER A 102 30.83 -22.07 16.07
CA SER A 102 30.15 -20.79 15.95
C SER A 102 30.00 -20.16 14.57
N SER A 103 29.06 -20.53 13.70
CA SER A 103 28.70 -19.46 12.76
C SER A 103 27.28 -19.49 12.17
N LEU A 104 26.59 -20.60 12.09
CA LEU A 104 25.32 -20.66 11.36
C LEU A 104 24.08 -20.69 12.26
N ALA A 105 24.14 -21.29 13.44
CA ALA A 105 23.05 -21.13 14.45
C ALA A 105 22.91 -19.69 14.93
N THR A 106 23.99 -18.90 14.84
CA THR A 106 23.97 -17.44 15.04
C THR A 106 23.63 -16.67 13.76
N ALA A 107 23.85 -17.23 12.57
CA ALA A 107 23.59 -16.54 11.30
C ALA A 107 22.09 -16.42 10.99
N TYR A 108 21.27 -17.43 11.39
CA TYR A 108 19.84 -17.45 11.11
C TYR A 108 19.05 -16.33 11.83
N PRO A 109 19.16 -16.17 13.16
CA PRO A 109 18.57 -15.02 13.84
C PRO A 109 19.12 -13.67 13.32
N HIS A 110 20.37 -13.65 12.86
CA HIS A 110 20.93 -12.45 12.23
C HIS A 110 20.33 -12.19 10.84
N ALA A 111 20.05 -13.24 10.06
CA ALA A 111 19.42 -13.12 8.75
C ALA A 111 17.95 -12.68 8.89
N GLU A 112 17.17 -13.25 9.81
CA GLU A 112 15.82 -12.78 10.14
C GLU A 112 15.83 -11.31 10.54
N ARG A 113 16.75 -10.94 11.43
CA ARG A 113 16.90 -9.55 11.89
C ARG A 113 17.29 -8.61 10.75
N ALA A 114 18.23 -9.01 9.90
CA ALA A 114 18.68 -8.23 8.74
C ALA A 114 17.57 -8.09 7.69
N ALA A 115 16.72 -9.10 7.54
CA ALA A 115 15.57 -9.09 6.64
C ALA A 115 14.33 -8.41 7.23
N GLY A 116 14.32 -8.03 8.52
CA GLY A 116 13.13 -7.54 9.21
C GLY A 116 12.01 -8.58 9.30
N LEU A 117 12.37 -9.88 9.31
CA LEU A 117 11.45 -11.01 9.33
C LEU A 117 11.34 -11.59 10.74
N GLY A 118 10.12 -11.88 11.16
CA GLY A 118 9.83 -12.66 12.35
C GLY A 118 8.84 -13.77 12.05
N THR A 119 8.97 -14.91 12.72
CA THR A 119 8.07 -16.07 12.54
C THR A 119 7.43 -16.47 13.86
N TRP A 120 6.25 -17.12 13.76
CA TRP A 120 5.51 -17.58 14.92
C TRP A 120 4.73 -18.87 14.61
N HIS A 121 4.48 -19.62 15.66
CA HIS A 121 3.67 -20.82 15.64
C HIS A 121 2.68 -20.79 16.81
N GLU A 122 1.42 -21.10 16.56
CA GLU A 122 0.34 -21.24 17.56
C GLU A 122 -0.19 -22.68 17.52
N ASP A 123 -0.10 -23.39 18.63
CA ASP A 123 -0.80 -24.68 18.80
C ASP A 123 -2.24 -24.40 19.25
N LEU A 124 -3.21 -24.63 18.37
CA LEU A 124 -4.63 -24.37 18.66
C LEU A 124 -5.25 -25.32 19.69
N ARG A 125 -4.58 -26.44 19.99
CA ARG A 125 -5.05 -27.42 21.01
C ARG A 125 -4.69 -26.95 22.43
N THR A 126 -3.54 -26.29 22.58
CA THR A 126 -3.02 -25.83 23.87
C THR A 126 -3.13 -24.31 24.05
N GLY A 127 -3.31 -23.57 22.96
CA GLY A 127 -3.24 -22.11 22.93
C GLY A 127 -1.82 -21.55 23.10
N GLY A 128 -0.80 -22.42 23.04
CA GLY A 128 0.60 -22.01 23.18
C GLY A 128 1.11 -21.32 21.92
N VAL A 129 1.75 -20.16 22.09
CA VAL A 129 2.39 -19.42 20.99
C VAL A 129 3.90 -19.42 21.19
N THR A 130 4.62 -19.79 20.12
CA THR A 130 6.09 -19.73 20.05
C THR A 130 6.48 -18.71 19.01
N ILE A 131 7.45 -17.84 19.31
CA ILE A 131 7.94 -16.80 18.39
C ILE A 131 9.44 -16.97 18.14
N SER A 132 9.90 -16.58 16.95
CA SER A 132 11.33 -16.53 16.66
C SER A 132 12.00 -15.32 17.34
N GLU A 133 13.32 -15.33 17.45
CA GLU A 133 14.10 -14.18 17.92
C GLU A 133 13.88 -12.94 17.03
N GLY A 134 13.73 -13.16 15.70
CA GLY A 134 13.40 -12.09 14.76
C GLY A 134 12.08 -11.41 15.10
N LEU A 135 11.04 -12.19 15.43
CA LEU A 135 9.74 -11.61 15.84
C LEU A 135 9.80 -10.92 17.20
N ALA A 136 10.49 -11.50 18.17
CA ALA A 136 10.70 -10.87 19.48
C ALA A 136 11.36 -9.48 19.31
N ASN A 137 12.41 -9.40 18.49
CA ASN A 137 13.10 -8.15 18.15
C ASN A 137 12.19 -7.15 17.41
N LEU A 138 11.38 -7.64 16.46
CA LEU A 138 10.43 -6.80 15.72
C LEU A 138 9.41 -6.15 16.65
N LEU A 139 8.87 -6.94 17.59
CA LEU A 139 7.88 -6.46 18.58
C LEU A 139 8.51 -5.69 19.76
N GLY A 140 9.83 -5.77 19.95
CA GLY A 140 10.54 -5.18 21.06
C GLY A 140 10.39 -5.98 22.35
N LEU A 141 10.18 -7.31 22.25
CA LEU A 141 9.95 -8.19 23.41
C LEU A 141 11.23 -8.96 23.80
N PRO A 142 11.33 -9.40 25.07
CA PRO A 142 12.29 -10.44 25.43
C PRO A 142 11.98 -11.74 24.67
N TYR A 143 13.03 -12.44 24.20
CA TYR A 143 12.88 -13.68 23.41
C TYR A 143 12.14 -14.82 24.16
N GLU A 144 12.25 -14.87 25.48
CA GLU A 144 11.60 -15.90 26.32
C GLU A 144 10.12 -15.61 26.63
N THR A 145 9.48 -14.69 25.88
CA THR A 145 8.08 -14.33 26.12
C THR A 145 7.16 -15.52 25.80
N THR A 146 6.50 -16.03 26.81
CA THR A 146 5.46 -17.08 26.72
C THR A 146 4.08 -16.45 26.94
N HIS A 147 3.01 -17.08 26.42
CA HIS A 147 1.62 -16.60 26.53
C HIS A 147 1.36 -15.28 25.79
N LEU A 148 1.90 -15.14 24.60
CA LEU A 148 1.71 -13.98 23.73
C LEU A 148 0.43 -14.16 22.91
N SER A 149 -0.38 -13.10 22.81
CA SER A 149 -1.38 -12.96 21.75
C SER A 149 -0.90 -11.91 20.77
N LEU A 150 -0.59 -12.31 19.55
CA LEU A 150 -0.10 -11.40 18.49
C LEU A 150 -1.12 -10.29 18.18
N ARG A 151 -2.41 -10.59 18.29
CA ARG A 151 -3.49 -9.62 18.07
C ARG A 151 -3.47 -8.43 19.04
N ASN A 152 -2.78 -8.55 20.18
CA ASN A 152 -2.59 -7.42 21.10
C ASN A 152 -1.69 -6.32 20.52
N PHE A 153 -0.88 -6.66 19.52
CA PHE A 153 0.00 -5.73 18.82
C PHE A 153 -0.66 -5.11 17.58
N ASP A 154 -1.82 -5.58 17.15
CA ASP A 154 -2.53 -4.99 16.02
C ASP A 154 -2.90 -3.54 16.32
N HIS A 155 -2.56 -2.64 15.40
CA HIS A 155 -2.91 -1.23 15.53
C HIS A 155 -4.44 -1.08 15.60
N PRO A 156 -4.99 -0.30 16.55
CA PRO A 156 -6.44 -0.20 16.75
C PRO A 156 -7.23 0.13 15.48
N ALA A 157 -6.70 1.02 14.63
CA ALA A 157 -7.37 1.41 13.40
C ALA A 157 -7.39 0.32 12.31
N ASP A 158 -6.58 -0.73 12.44
CA ASP A 158 -6.47 -1.79 11.42
C ASP A 158 -7.20 -3.08 11.83
N ARG A 159 -7.72 -3.17 13.07
CA ARG A 159 -8.37 -4.36 13.63
C ARG A 159 -9.58 -4.83 12.83
N GLU A 160 -10.37 -3.90 12.33
CA GLU A 160 -11.53 -4.22 11.49
C GLU A 160 -11.10 -4.85 10.17
N HIS A 161 -10.10 -4.26 9.50
CA HIS A 161 -9.52 -4.79 8.27
C HIS A 161 -8.93 -6.19 8.46
N ILE A 162 -8.16 -6.40 9.53
CA ILE A 162 -7.57 -7.71 9.86
C ILE A 162 -8.68 -8.74 10.11
N THR A 163 -9.72 -8.38 10.88
CA THR A 163 -10.85 -9.24 11.18
C THR A 163 -11.61 -9.64 9.91
N GLN A 164 -11.81 -8.70 9.00
CA GLN A 164 -12.45 -8.98 7.71
C GLN A 164 -11.60 -9.89 6.85
N THR A 165 -10.29 -9.64 6.75
CA THR A 165 -9.35 -10.50 5.99
C THR A 165 -9.36 -11.94 6.53
N LEU A 166 -9.41 -12.10 7.86
CA LEU A 166 -9.54 -13.42 8.50
C LEU A 166 -10.87 -14.09 8.19
N ALA A 167 -11.96 -13.33 8.17
CA ALA A 167 -13.29 -13.85 7.87
C ALA A 167 -13.40 -14.26 6.38
N ASP A 168 -12.83 -13.47 5.48
CA ASP A 168 -12.83 -13.73 4.04
C ASP A 168 -11.97 -14.95 3.67
N ALA A 169 -10.87 -15.18 4.42
CA ALA A 169 -10.06 -16.38 4.28
C ALA A 169 -10.85 -17.67 4.65
N GLY A 170 -11.85 -17.58 5.49
CA GLY A 170 -12.77 -18.67 5.84
C GLY A 170 -12.04 -19.98 6.17
N ASN A 171 -12.38 -21.04 5.44
CA ASN A 171 -11.72 -22.37 5.52
C ASN A 171 -10.44 -22.45 4.64
N ASP A 172 -10.09 -21.39 3.92
CA ASP A 172 -8.80 -21.35 3.23
C ASP A 172 -7.67 -21.43 4.24
N SER A 173 -6.71 -22.32 3.96
CA SER A 173 -5.62 -22.62 4.87
C SER A 173 -4.64 -21.46 5.05
N SER A 174 -4.77 -20.34 4.31
CA SER A 174 -3.79 -19.25 4.35
C SER A 174 -4.39 -17.87 4.05
N TYR A 175 -3.79 -16.82 4.63
CA TYR A 175 -4.07 -15.43 4.28
C TYR A 175 -2.79 -14.59 4.24
N LEU A 176 -2.88 -13.45 3.54
CA LEU A 176 -1.86 -12.41 3.47
C LEU A 176 -2.53 -11.08 3.84
N CYS A 177 -1.93 -10.34 4.78
CA CYS A 177 -2.48 -9.07 5.24
C CYS A 177 -1.36 -8.07 5.51
N ASP A 178 -1.43 -6.89 4.87
CA ASP A 178 -0.59 -5.74 5.21
C ASP A 178 -1.34 -4.92 6.26
N HIS A 179 -0.73 -4.72 7.44
CA HIS A 179 -1.33 -3.94 8.51
C HIS A 179 -0.25 -3.30 9.39
N ARG A 180 -0.67 -2.43 10.30
CA ARG A 180 0.24 -1.83 11.27
C ARG A 180 0.20 -2.59 12.59
N ILE A 181 1.35 -2.65 13.23
CA ILE A 181 1.49 -3.16 14.59
C ILE A 181 2.02 -2.07 15.52
N LEU A 182 1.62 -2.17 16.77
CA LEU A 182 2.10 -1.30 17.85
C LEU A 182 3.11 -2.07 18.71
N CYS A 183 4.40 -1.85 18.45
CA CYS A 183 5.49 -2.50 19.18
C CYS A 183 5.60 -1.98 20.61
N GLN A 184 6.32 -2.70 21.46
CA GLN A 184 6.66 -2.24 22.81
C GLN A 184 7.38 -0.87 22.75
N GLY A 185 7.01 0.06 23.63
CA GLY A 185 7.49 1.44 23.57
C GLY A 185 6.71 2.38 22.65
N GLY A 186 5.57 1.93 22.08
CA GLY A 186 4.65 2.78 21.30
C GLY A 186 5.08 3.03 19.85
N ARG A 187 6.11 2.32 19.35
CA ARG A 187 6.54 2.41 17.96
C ARG A 187 5.56 1.70 17.05
N VAL A 188 5.09 2.39 16.02
CA VAL A 188 4.26 1.80 14.96
C VAL A 188 5.15 1.30 13.84
N ARG A 189 4.88 0.08 13.35
CA ARG A 189 5.51 -0.50 12.15
C ARG A 189 4.45 -1.00 11.19
N ALA A 190 4.71 -0.89 9.90
CA ALA A 190 3.93 -1.55 8.88
C ALA A 190 4.50 -2.95 8.65
N VAL A 191 3.65 -3.97 8.70
CA VAL A 191 4.08 -5.36 8.50
C VAL A 191 3.22 -6.05 7.46
N ARG A 192 3.84 -7.01 6.77
CA ARG A 192 3.14 -7.97 5.93
C ARG A 192 3.07 -9.30 6.68
N GLU A 193 1.88 -9.65 7.12
CA GLU A 193 1.61 -10.90 7.78
C GLU A 193 1.15 -11.95 6.78
N ARG A 194 1.84 -13.10 6.77
CA ARG A 194 1.39 -14.29 6.05
C ARG A 194 1.13 -15.38 7.07
N VAL A 195 -0.06 -15.96 7.03
CA VAL A 195 -0.47 -17.02 7.97
C VAL A 195 -1.00 -18.21 7.21
N ARG A 196 -0.76 -19.40 7.76
CA ARG A 196 -1.36 -20.64 7.30
C ARG A 196 -1.89 -21.45 8.48
N THR A 197 -3.12 -21.95 8.33
CA THR A 197 -3.74 -22.86 9.28
C THR A 197 -3.46 -24.31 8.85
N MET A 198 -3.10 -25.14 9.81
CA MET A 198 -2.83 -26.56 9.65
C MET A 198 -4.00 -27.35 10.21
N PHE A 199 -4.38 -28.43 9.51
CA PHE A 199 -5.52 -29.25 9.86
C PHE A 199 -5.08 -30.71 10.10
N ASP A 200 -5.79 -31.43 10.98
CA ASP A 200 -5.64 -32.85 11.15
C ASP A 200 -6.37 -33.67 10.05
N ALA A 201 -6.30 -34.98 10.14
CA ALA A 201 -6.98 -35.89 9.19
C ALA A 201 -8.50 -35.77 9.21
N GLY A 202 -9.05 -35.26 10.28
CA GLY A 202 -10.49 -35.02 10.47
C GLY A 202 -10.96 -33.65 9.96
N GLY A 203 -10.03 -32.79 9.46
CA GLY A 203 -10.33 -31.45 9.04
C GLY A 203 -10.39 -30.42 10.18
N ASN A 204 -9.95 -30.78 11.40
CA ASN A 204 -9.91 -29.84 12.52
C ASN A 204 -8.61 -29.05 12.47
N ALA A 205 -8.69 -27.74 12.66
CA ALA A 205 -7.52 -26.89 12.77
C ALA A 205 -6.70 -27.23 14.02
N ILE A 206 -5.42 -27.54 13.86
CA ILE A 206 -4.53 -27.98 14.95
C ILE A 206 -3.45 -26.94 15.27
N ALA A 207 -3.04 -26.17 14.29
CA ALA A 207 -2.00 -25.13 14.48
C ALA A 207 -2.17 -24.01 13.47
N ARG A 208 -1.59 -22.85 13.79
CA ARG A 208 -1.32 -21.77 12.87
C ARG A 208 0.16 -21.44 12.87
N VAL A 209 0.68 -21.18 11.69
CA VAL A 209 2.06 -20.70 11.52
C VAL A 209 2.03 -19.44 10.68
N GLY A 210 2.89 -18.50 11.02
CA GLY A 210 2.91 -17.23 10.30
C GLY A 210 4.28 -16.57 10.32
N SER A 211 4.41 -15.60 9.43
CA SER A 211 5.56 -14.71 9.37
C SER A 211 5.08 -13.26 9.31
N LEU A 212 5.82 -12.37 9.97
CA LEU A 212 5.70 -10.93 9.87
C LEU A 212 6.98 -10.38 9.23
N LEU A 213 6.83 -9.71 8.11
CA LEU A 213 7.90 -8.98 7.46
C LEU A 213 7.71 -7.48 7.72
N ASP A 214 8.72 -6.81 8.24
CA ASP A 214 8.72 -5.36 8.38
C ASP A 214 8.80 -4.73 6.98
N ILE A 215 7.74 -4.04 6.59
CA ILE A 215 7.63 -3.30 5.33
C ILE A 215 7.55 -1.78 5.55
N THR A 216 7.97 -1.30 6.73
CA THR A 216 7.88 0.12 7.08
C THR A 216 8.66 0.97 6.09
N ASP A 217 9.94 0.66 5.87
CA ASP A 217 10.78 1.38 4.90
C ASP A 217 10.22 1.32 3.48
N LEU A 218 9.61 0.20 3.10
CA LEU A 218 8.98 0.05 1.78
C LEU A 218 7.78 0.99 1.65
N LYS A 219 6.90 1.02 2.66
CA LYS A 219 5.71 1.90 2.68
C LYS A 219 6.08 3.38 2.75
N GLU A 220 7.12 3.73 3.50
CA GLU A 220 7.65 5.10 3.54
C GLU A 220 8.17 5.53 2.17
N ARG A 221 8.97 4.68 1.50
CA ARG A 221 9.46 4.97 0.14
C ARG A 221 8.34 5.03 -0.89
N GLU A 222 7.35 4.15 -0.81
CA GLU A 222 6.17 4.22 -1.68
C GLU A 222 5.41 5.54 -1.49
N ALA A 223 5.24 6.00 -0.25
CA ALA A 223 4.60 7.27 0.07
C ALA A 223 5.42 8.46 -0.43
N GLU A 224 6.74 8.46 -0.22
CA GLU A 224 7.66 9.49 -0.74
C GLU A 224 7.61 9.57 -2.28
N LEU A 225 7.69 8.43 -2.96
CA LEU A 225 7.60 8.37 -4.42
C LEU A 225 6.25 8.86 -4.92
N SER A 226 5.16 8.52 -4.22
CA SER A 226 3.82 9.00 -4.54
C SER A 226 3.71 10.51 -4.32
N GLU A 227 4.27 11.04 -3.24
CA GLU A 227 4.31 12.48 -2.98
C GLU A 227 5.10 13.22 -4.07
N LEU A 228 6.29 12.72 -4.44
CA LEU A 228 7.09 13.29 -5.53
C LEU A 228 6.38 13.22 -6.89
N ALA A 229 5.60 12.16 -7.14
CA ALA A 229 4.87 11.99 -8.39
C ALA A 229 3.60 12.84 -8.48
N LEU A 230 2.96 13.17 -7.36
CA LEU A 230 1.63 13.80 -7.31
C LEU A 230 1.61 15.21 -6.74
N CYS A 231 2.69 15.68 -6.10
CA CYS A 231 2.76 17.00 -5.49
C CYS A 231 3.83 17.89 -6.15
N ASP A 232 3.59 19.19 -6.12
CA ASP A 232 4.60 20.20 -6.43
C ASP A 232 5.59 20.33 -5.26
N PRO A 233 6.90 20.21 -5.48
CA PRO A 233 7.89 20.15 -4.39
C PRO A 233 8.00 21.44 -3.59
N LEU A 234 7.68 22.60 -4.20
CA LEU A 234 7.77 23.90 -3.54
C LEU A 234 6.56 24.19 -2.68
N THR A 235 5.36 24.05 -3.24
CA THR A 235 4.10 24.45 -2.58
C THR A 235 3.38 23.31 -1.88
N ARG A 236 3.81 22.06 -2.11
CA ARG A 236 3.15 20.82 -1.63
C ARG A 236 1.70 20.64 -2.12
N LEU A 237 1.26 21.51 -3.02
CA LEU A 237 -0.03 21.34 -3.69
C LEU A 237 0.01 20.15 -4.66
N PRO A 238 -1.13 19.54 -4.98
CA PRO A 238 -1.28 18.66 -6.12
C PRO A 238 -0.61 19.24 -7.37
N ASN A 239 0.16 18.41 -8.07
CA ASN A 239 0.75 18.80 -9.35
C ASN A 239 -0.23 18.51 -10.50
N ARG A 240 0.22 18.70 -11.73
CA ARG A 240 -0.58 18.46 -12.93
C ARG A 240 -1.15 17.05 -13.01
N CYS A 241 -0.34 16.04 -12.65
CA CYS A 241 -0.76 14.65 -12.70
C CYS A 241 -1.90 14.35 -11.73
N ALA A 242 -1.76 14.80 -10.49
CA ALA A 242 -2.80 14.66 -9.46
C ALA A 242 -4.07 15.43 -9.81
N LEU A 243 -3.94 16.64 -10.41
CA LEU A 243 -5.09 17.41 -10.85
C LEU A 243 -5.88 16.69 -11.94
N GLU A 244 -5.21 16.10 -12.92
CA GLU A 244 -5.87 15.36 -14.02
C GLU A 244 -6.66 14.15 -13.51
N GLU A 245 -6.14 13.45 -12.53
CA GLU A 245 -6.82 12.33 -11.88
C GLU A 245 -8.08 12.81 -11.13
N ARG A 246 -7.94 13.85 -10.30
CA ARG A 246 -9.07 14.46 -9.56
C ARG A 246 -10.14 15.02 -10.48
N LEU A 247 -9.74 15.59 -11.60
CA LEU A 247 -10.66 16.13 -12.59
C LEU A 247 -11.48 15.01 -13.27
N ARG A 248 -10.85 13.88 -13.62
CA ARG A 248 -11.59 12.71 -14.15
C ARG A 248 -12.61 12.20 -13.13
N ALA A 249 -12.24 12.14 -11.86
CA ALA A 249 -13.15 11.72 -10.78
C ALA A 249 -14.31 12.71 -10.61
N ALA A 250 -14.07 14.03 -10.68
CA ALA A 250 -15.11 15.07 -10.62
C ALA A 250 -16.10 14.94 -11.78
N PHE A 251 -15.63 14.71 -13.00
CA PHE A 251 -16.49 14.48 -14.18
C PHE A 251 -17.43 13.29 -13.93
N GLY A 252 -16.90 12.16 -13.47
CA GLY A 252 -17.74 11.01 -13.15
C GLY A 252 -18.76 11.27 -12.03
N ARG A 253 -18.44 12.15 -11.07
CA ARG A 253 -19.42 12.58 -10.05
C ARG A 253 -20.50 13.48 -10.65
N CYS A 254 -20.14 14.45 -11.49
CA CYS A 254 -21.08 15.33 -12.19
C CYS A 254 -22.08 14.54 -13.04
N GLU A 255 -21.60 13.51 -13.78
CA GLU A 255 -22.47 12.66 -14.59
C GLU A 255 -23.48 11.85 -13.77
N ARG A 256 -23.05 11.33 -12.62
CA ARG A 256 -23.94 10.54 -11.74
C ARG A 256 -24.95 11.39 -10.99
N ASN A 257 -24.55 12.59 -10.53
CA ASN A 257 -25.33 13.38 -9.59
C ASN A 257 -26.06 14.55 -10.25
N GLY A 258 -25.86 14.79 -11.57
CA GLY A 258 -26.41 15.95 -12.28
C GLY A 258 -25.86 17.28 -11.79
N ARG A 259 -24.69 17.26 -11.12
CA ARG A 259 -23.98 18.44 -10.62
C ARG A 259 -22.99 18.97 -11.66
N ARG A 260 -22.37 20.07 -11.32
CA ARG A 260 -21.35 20.75 -12.15
C ARG A 260 -20.03 20.82 -11.41
N CYS A 261 -18.93 20.90 -12.16
CA CYS A 261 -17.64 21.32 -11.62
C CYS A 261 -17.07 22.47 -12.46
N ALA A 262 -16.12 23.19 -11.91
CA ALA A 262 -15.45 24.29 -12.60
C ALA A 262 -13.93 24.22 -12.42
N ILE A 263 -13.21 24.63 -13.45
CA ILE A 263 -11.77 24.87 -13.42
C ILE A 263 -11.53 26.36 -13.45
N PHE A 264 -10.69 26.85 -12.54
CA PHE A 264 -10.11 28.18 -12.58
C PHE A 264 -8.63 28.03 -12.89
N PHE A 265 -8.22 28.48 -14.07
CA PHE A 265 -6.81 28.56 -14.44
C PHE A 265 -6.32 29.98 -14.02
N ILE A 266 -5.32 30.02 -13.16
CA ILE A 266 -4.85 31.24 -12.48
C ILE A 266 -3.38 31.39 -12.81
N ASP A 267 -3.00 32.59 -13.21
CA ASP A 267 -1.62 32.97 -13.46
C ASP A 267 -1.34 34.29 -12.74
N LEU A 268 -0.19 34.40 -12.08
CA LEU A 268 0.19 35.60 -11.33
C LEU A 268 0.76 36.64 -12.29
N ASP A 269 0.10 37.77 -12.38
CA ASP A 269 0.54 38.86 -13.24
C ASP A 269 1.87 39.44 -12.73
N ASP A 270 2.80 39.71 -13.67
CA ASP A 270 4.11 40.31 -13.41
C ASP A 270 4.98 39.60 -12.37
N PHE A 271 4.77 38.27 -12.12
CA PHE A 271 5.54 37.50 -11.16
C PHE A 271 7.05 37.53 -11.44
N LYS A 272 7.43 37.57 -12.72
CA LYS A 272 8.83 37.74 -13.12
C LYS A 272 9.45 39.02 -12.52
N ALA A 273 8.72 40.14 -12.47
CA ALA A 273 9.22 41.36 -11.88
C ALA A 273 9.51 41.23 -10.38
N ILE A 274 8.73 40.40 -9.65
CA ILE A 274 8.99 40.08 -8.26
C ILE A 274 10.32 39.32 -8.14
N ASN A 275 10.55 38.32 -8.99
CA ASN A 275 11.81 37.55 -9.02
C ASN A 275 12.99 38.46 -9.36
N ASP A 276 12.86 39.34 -10.37
CA ASP A 276 13.92 40.21 -10.81
C ASP A 276 14.27 41.27 -9.73
N GLN A 277 13.28 41.70 -8.95
CA GLN A 277 13.47 42.71 -7.90
C GLN A 277 13.99 42.13 -6.57
N TYR A 278 13.49 40.93 -6.15
CA TYR A 278 13.72 40.39 -4.82
C TYR A 278 14.48 39.07 -4.82
N GLY A 279 14.76 38.52 -6.00
CA GLY A 279 15.41 37.23 -6.16
C GLY A 279 14.46 36.04 -6.11
N HIS A 280 14.87 34.91 -6.73
CA HIS A 280 14.06 33.68 -6.86
C HIS A 280 13.62 33.11 -5.51
N ALA A 281 14.49 33.13 -4.50
CA ALA A 281 14.14 32.61 -3.16
C ALA A 281 12.99 33.41 -2.50
N TYR A 282 12.84 34.68 -2.85
CA TYR A 282 11.68 35.48 -2.40
C TYR A 282 10.44 35.16 -3.22
N GLY A 283 10.57 35.01 -4.53
CA GLY A 283 9.48 34.54 -5.40
C GLY A 283 8.93 33.19 -4.97
N ASP A 284 9.79 32.27 -4.57
CA ASP A 284 9.37 30.96 -4.03
C ASP A 284 8.48 31.12 -2.78
N ARG A 285 8.82 32.02 -1.85
CA ARG A 285 7.98 32.32 -0.69
C ARG A 285 6.64 32.97 -1.07
N VAL A 286 6.65 33.81 -2.13
CA VAL A 286 5.40 34.37 -2.67
C VAL A 286 4.51 33.25 -3.19
N LEU A 287 5.05 32.31 -3.96
CA LEU A 287 4.30 31.15 -4.47
C LEU A 287 3.71 30.29 -3.36
N VAL A 288 4.48 30.03 -2.30
CA VAL A 288 3.99 29.30 -1.11
C VAL A 288 2.86 30.08 -0.42
N ALA A 289 3.02 31.38 -0.24
CA ALA A 289 1.99 32.22 0.39
C ALA A 289 0.70 32.30 -0.45
N VAL A 290 0.82 32.33 -1.79
CA VAL A 290 -0.33 32.23 -2.72
C VAL A 290 -1.01 30.88 -2.60
N ALA A 291 -0.25 29.78 -2.59
CA ALA A 291 -0.77 28.42 -2.42
C ALA A 291 -1.59 28.28 -1.13
N ASP A 292 -1.05 28.75 -0.02
CA ASP A 292 -1.72 28.77 1.29
C ASP A 292 -3.01 29.62 1.24
N ARG A 293 -2.96 30.76 0.60
CA ARG A 293 -4.11 31.65 0.46
C ARG A 293 -5.22 31.03 -0.37
N LEU A 294 -4.89 30.44 -1.52
CA LEU A 294 -5.85 29.73 -2.35
C LEU A 294 -6.50 28.59 -1.58
N THR A 295 -5.71 27.77 -0.88
CA THR A 295 -6.21 26.62 -0.11
C THR A 295 -7.17 27.03 1.00
N ARG A 296 -6.95 28.17 1.67
CA ARG A 296 -7.85 28.67 2.72
C ARG A 296 -9.18 29.21 2.17
N HIS A 297 -9.26 29.54 0.88
CA HIS A 297 -10.46 30.14 0.28
C HIS A 297 -11.31 29.15 -0.52
N VAL A 298 -10.94 27.86 -0.52
CA VAL A 298 -11.70 26.77 -1.10
C VAL A 298 -12.14 25.78 -0.01
N ARG A 299 -13.09 24.90 -0.35
CA ARG A 299 -13.57 23.84 0.58
C ARG A 299 -12.61 22.66 0.54
N SER A 300 -12.72 21.77 1.53
CA SER A 300 -11.96 20.52 1.57
C SER A 300 -12.28 19.55 0.40
N SER A 301 -13.46 19.69 -0.20
CA SER A 301 -13.88 18.97 -1.41
C SER A 301 -13.23 19.50 -2.69
N ASP A 302 -12.79 20.75 -2.67
CA ASP A 302 -12.17 21.40 -3.82
C ASP A 302 -10.68 21.07 -3.90
N THR A 303 -10.07 21.30 -5.04
CA THR A 303 -8.65 21.05 -5.23
C THR A 303 -7.94 22.31 -5.71
N VAL A 304 -6.86 22.67 -5.03
CA VAL A 304 -5.87 23.64 -5.53
C VAL A 304 -4.66 22.85 -6.01
N ALA A 305 -4.17 23.15 -7.21
CA ALA A 305 -3.01 22.52 -7.83
C ALA A 305 -2.06 23.59 -8.38
N ARG A 306 -0.77 23.26 -8.48
CA ARG A 306 0.23 24.07 -9.19
C ARG A 306 0.67 23.37 -10.45
N MET A 307 0.61 24.06 -11.58
CA MET A 307 0.96 23.49 -12.90
C MET A 307 2.44 23.66 -13.23
N GLY A 308 3.10 24.62 -12.61
CA GLY A 308 4.50 24.99 -12.79
C GLY A 308 4.66 26.51 -12.82
N GLY A 309 5.87 27.03 -12.56
CA GLY A 309 6.09 28.48 -12.57
C GLY A 309 5.14 29.23 -11.63
N ASP A 310 4.41 30.17 -12.17
CA ASP A 310 3.42 31.03 -11.52
C ASP A 310 1.95 30.62 -11.80
N GLU A 311 1.75 29.43 -12.39
CA GLU A 311 0.44 28.92 -12.78
C GLU A 311 -0.18 28.01 -11.70
N PHE A 312 -1.41 28.34 -11.31
CA PHE A 312 -2.23 27.55 -10.39
C PHE A 312 -3.56 27.16 -11.05
N VAL A 313 -4.11 26.05 -10.60
CA VAL A 313 -5.45 25.61 -11.02
C VAL A 313 -6.28 25.29 -9.79
N VAL A 314 -7.52 25.79 -9.78
CA VAL A 314 -8.50 25.42 -8.75
C VAL A 314 -9.62 24.63 -9.42
N LEU A 315 -9.88 23.44 -8.94
CA LEU A 315 -11.04 22.61 -9.28
C LEU A 315 -12.09 22.79 -8.17
N ILE A 316 -13.22 23.38 -8.53
CA ILE A 316 -14.39 23.48 -7.66
C ILE A 316 -15.36 22.36 -8.03
N ASP A 317 -15.66 21.53 -7.06
CA ASP A 317 -16.57 20.39 -7.23
C ASP A 317 -17.97 20.70 -6.68
N ASP A 318 -18.96 19.92 -7.10
CA ASP A 318 -20.33 19.96 -6.58
C ASP A 318 -21.01 21.34 -6.68
N LEU A 319 -20.92 21.97 -7.84
CA LEU A 319 -21.60 23.23 -8.15
C LEU A 319 -23.02 22.99 -8.68
N PHE A 320 -23.91 23.95 -8.41
CA PHE A 320 -25.27 23.94 -8.91
C PHE A 320 -25.44 24.74 -10.20
N THR A 321 -24.72 25.84 -10.33
CA THR A 321 -24.86 26.80 -11.44
C THR A 321 -23.52 27.38 -11.87
N ASP A 322 -23.47 27.95 -13.06
CA ASP A 322 -22.28 28.64 -13.57
C ASP A 322 -22.03 29.96 -12.82
N GLU A 323 -23.10 30.61 -12.34
CA GLU A 323 -23.00 31.82 -11.51
C GLU A 323 -22.24 31.54 -10.20
N ALA A 324 -22.46 30.36 -9.60
CA ALA A 324 -21.72 29.94 -8.40
C ALA A 324 -20.22 29.80 -8.68
N ALA A 325 -19.83 29.33 -9.87
CA ALA A 325 -18.43 29.30 -10.29
C ALA A 325 -17.84 30.72 -10.44
N ALA A 326 -18.59 31.63 -11.06
CA ALA A 326 -18.17 33.01 -11.21
C ALA A 326 -18.01 33.73 -9.85
N ASP A 327 -18.91 33.46 -8.89
CA ASP A 327 -18.85 34.02 -7.53
C ASP A 327 -17.62 33.50 -6.77
N ALA A 328 -17.34 32.18 -6.88
CA ALA A 328 -16.16 31.58 -6.28
C ALA A 328 -14.87 32.17 -6.88
N ALA A 329 -14.81 32.35 -8.20
CA ALA A 329 -13.65 32.96 -8.86
C ALA A 329 -13.44 34.41 -8.41
N ARG A 330 -14.53 35.22 -8.30
CA ARG A 330 -14.48 36.57 -7.76
C ARG A 330 -13.96 36.65 -6.32
N LYS A 331 -14.36 35.67 -5.49
CA LYS A 331 -13.87 35.57 -4.11
C LYS A 331 -12.38 35.27 -4.07
N ILE A 332 -11.91 34.35 -4.90
CA ILE A 332 -10.50 34.01 -5.01
C ILE A 332 -9.69 35.21 -5.50
N LEU A 333 -10.11 35.90 -6.58
CA LEU A 333 -9.39 37.06 -7.09
C LEU A 333 -9.26 38.17 -6.04
N ARG A 334 -10.35 38.46 -5.31
CA ARG A 334 -10.30 39.46 -4.22
C ARG A 334 -9.33 39.03 -3.11
N SER A 335 -9.29 37.75 -2.76
CA SER A 335 -8.36 37.29 -1.75
C SER A 335 -6.90 37.41 -2.19
N LEU A 336 -6.60 37.22 -3.47
CA LEU A 336 -5.25 37.41 -4.01
C LEU A 336 -4.82 38.89 -4.07
N ASP A 337 -5.75 39.79 -4.27
CA ASP A 337 -5.47 41.26 -4.29
C ASP A 337 -5.15 41.83 -2.88
N GLU A 338 -5.48 41.08 -1.81
CA GLU A 338 -5.07 41.43 -0.45
C GLU A 338 -3.55 41.27 -0.28
N PRO A 339 -2.86 42.20 0.43
CA PRO A 339 -1.42 42.07 0.63
C PRO A 339 -1.00 40.73 1.23
N LEU A 340 0.04 40.13 0.67
CA LEU A 340 0.76 38.97 1.24
C LEU A 340 1.84 39.50 2.19
N HIS A 341 1.81 39.04 3.43
CA HIS A 341 2.86 39.37 4.39
C HIS A 341 3.93 38.28 4.35
N ILE A 342 5.10 38.64 3.82
CA ILE A 342 6.25 37.74 3.68
C ILE A 342 7.44 38.41 4.35
N ASP A 343 7.96 37.81 5.39
CA ASP A 343 8.92 38.45 6.30
C ASP A 343 8.37 39.81 6.79
N ASP A 344 9.15 40.87 6.71
CA ASP A 344 8.77 42.23 7.13
C ASP A 344 8.11 43.07 6.01
N ARG A 345 7.65 42.45 4.91
CA ARG A 345 7.12 43.11 3.74
C ARG A 345 5.70 42.72 3.40
N ALA A 346 4.91 43.69 2.97
CA ALA A 346 3.58 43.48 2.41
C ALA A 346 3.66 43.63 0.88
N ILE A 347 3.39 42.53 0.16
CA ILE A 347 3.40 42.49 -1.30
C ILE A 347 2.00 42.24 -1.81
N ARG A 348 1.58 42.99 -2.82
CA ARG A 348 0.35 42.72 -3.57
C ARG A 348 0.69 41.90 -4.81
N VAL A 349 -0.06 40.84 -5.01
CA VAL A 349 0.04 39.95 -6.17
C VAL A 349 -1.27 40.10 -6.95
N ARG A 350 -1.17 40.42 -8.24
CA ARG A 350 -2.31 40.40 -9.15
C ARG A 350 -2.40 39.07 -9.84
N ALA A 351 -3.59 38.70 -10.29
CA ALA A 351 -3.79 37.41 -10.97
C ALA A 351 -4.81 37.54 -12.10
N SER A 352 -4.54 36.81 -13.17
CA SER A 352 -5.46 36.62 -14.28
C SER A 352 -6.12 35.24 -14.15
N ILE A 353 -7.46 35.17 -14.16
CA ILE A 353 -8.23 33.95 -13.94
C ILE A 353 -9.12 33.68 -15.14
N GLY A 354 -8.94 32.49 -15.75
CA GLY A 354 -9.87 31.93 -16.71
C GLY A 354 -10.73 30.85 -16.06
N VAL A 355 -12.01 30.87 -16.31
CA VAL A 355 -12.99 29.97 -15.71
C VAL A 355 -13.67 29.13 -16.79
N ALA A 356 -13.73 27.81 -16.61
CA ALA A 356 -14.49 26.91 -17.47
C ALA A 356 -15.29 25.92 -16.62
N THR A 357 -16.54 25.65 -17.03
CA THR A 357 -17.48 24.78 -16.28
C THR A 357 -17.78 23.49 -17.06
N TYR A 358 -18.06 22.42 -16.33
CA TYR A 358 -18.56 21.16 -16.86
C TYR A 358 -19.87 20.77 -16.13
N PRO A 359 -20.90 20.30 -16.86
CA PRO A 359 -21.06 20.34 -18.30
C PRO A 359 -21.26 21.77 -18.81
N GLY A 360 -20.68 22.08 -19.96
CA GLY A 360 -20.82 23.42 -20.55
C GLY A 360 -19.68 23.76 -21.51
N ALA A 361 -18.51 24.17 -21.02
CA ALA A 361 -17.40 24.63 -21.86
C ALA A 361 -16.65 23.51 -22.57
N SER A 362 -16.81 22.23 -22.15
CA SER A 362 -16.11 21.09 -22.74
C SER A 362 -16.72 19.75 -22.32
N ALA A 363 -16.44 18.70 -23.09
CA ALA A 363 -16.86 17.32 -22.82
C ALA A 363 -15.74 16.44 -22.24
N THR A 364 -14.50 16.91 -22.15
CA THR A 364 -13.35 16.16 -21.65
C THR A 364 -12.49 16.97 -20.70
N PRO A 365 -11.83 16.31 -19.70
CA PRO A 365 -10.95 16.99 -18.76
C PRO A 365 -9.85 17.85 -19.42
N PRO A 366 -9.08 17.37 -20.42
CA PRO A 366 -8.06 18.19 -21.06
C PRO A 366 -8.61 19.41 -21.80
N ALA A 367 -9.77 19.24 -22.43
CA ALA A 367 -10.40 20.35 -23.15
C ALA A 367 -10.99 21.41 -22.21
N LEU A 368 -11.43 21.01 -21.01
CA LEU A 368 -11.87 21.95 -19.97
C LEU A 368 -10.70 22.79 -19.45
N LEU A 369 -9.56 22.17 -19.17
CA LEU A 369 -8.33 22.88 -18.80
C LEU A 369 -7.91 23.88 -19.88
N SER A 370 -7.89 23.43 -21.15
CA SER A 370 -7.54 24.31 -22.28
C SER A 370 -8.53 25.45 -22.48
N ALA A 371 -9.81 25.25 -22.16
CA ALA A 371 -10.80 26.33 -22.22
C ALA A 371 -10.54 27.41 -21.15
N ALA A 372 -10.28 26.97 -19.90
CA ALA A 372 -9.93 27.89 -18.83
C ALA A 372 -8.63 28.64 -19.10
N ASP A 373 -7.58 27.97 -19.58
CA ASP A 373 -6.29 28.57 -19.96
C ASP A 373 -6.46 29.65 -21.03
N ARG A 374 -7.21 29.40 -22.10
CA ARG A 374 -7.48 30.43 -23.13
C ARG A 374 -8.16 31.67 -22.57
N GLU A 375 -9.08 31.53 -21.64
CA GLU A 375 -9.76 32.69 -21.04
C GLU A 375 -8.84 33.43 -20.07
N MET A 376 -7.99 32.74 -19.34
CA MET A 376 -6.95 33.34 -18.50
C MET A 376 -5.98 34.16 -19.35
N TYR A 377 -5.51 33.62 -20.48
CA TYR A 377 -4.64 34.33 -21.40
C TYR A 377 -5.33 35.56 -22.00
N ALA A 378 -6.64 35.49 -22.27
CA ALA A 378 -7.41 36.64 -22.74
C ALA A 378 -7.49 37.76 -21.67
N VAL A 379 -7.58 37.42 -20.38
CA VAL A 379 -7.50 38.39 -19.26
C VAL A 379 -6.14 39.07 -19.26
N LYS A 380 -5.04 38.30 -19.32
CA LYS A 380 -3.67 38.86 -19.38
C LYS A 380 -3.49 39.88 -20.51
N ARG A 381 -3.95 39.56 -21.70
CA ARG A 381 -3.87 40.46 -22.86
C ARG A 381 -4.66 41.75 -22.69
N ASN A 382 -5.67 41.76 -21.83
CA ASN A 382 -6.51 42.94 -21.58
C ASN A 382 -6.08 43.72 -20.33
N GLY A 383 -4.83 43.56 -19.86
CA GLY A 383 -4.27 44.32 -18.74
C GLY A 383 -4.19 43.56 -17.43
N GLY A 384 -4.54 42.26 -17.42
CA GLY A 384 -4.46 41.38 -16.24
C GLY A 384 -5.48 41.72 -15.14
N ASN A 385 -5.26 41.14 -13.94
CA ASN A 385 -6.05 41.35 -12.73
C ASN A 385 -7.57 41.26 -12.95
N GLY A 386 -8.03 40.13 -13.44
CA GLY A 386 -9.42 39.96 -13.81
C GLY A 386 -9.84 38.50 -13.95
N ILE A 387 -11.10 38.34 -14.32
CA ILE A 387 -11.73 37.02 -14.52
C ILE A 387 -12.43 37.01 -15.87
N LYS A 388 -12.34 35.87 -16.56
CA LYS A 388 -13.13 35.63 -17.76
C LYS A 388 -13.66 34.22 -17.77
N LEU A 389 -14.96 34.07 -18.08
CA LEU A 389 -15.62 32.77 -18.19
C LEU A 389 -15.60 32.32 -19.65
N ALA A 390 -15.27 31.07 -19.86
CA ALA A 390 -15.47 30.41 -21.15
C ALA A 390 -16.96 30.38 -21.48
N THR A 391 -17.31 30.87 -22.64
CA THR A 391 -18.67 30.75 -23.16
C THR A 391 -19.00 29.26 -23.34
N ALA A 392 -20.22 28.86 -22.94
CA ALA A 392 -20.68 27.49 -23.07
C ALA A 392 -20.46 27.03 -24.53
N TRP A 393 -19.77 25.88 -24.67
CA TRP A 393 -19.63 25.24 -25.97
C TRP A 393 -21.02 24.80 -26.42
N GLN A 394 -21.55 25.42 -27.44
CA GLN A 394 -22.79 24.96 -28.09
C GLN A 394 -22.46 23.63 -28.74
N ALA A 395 -22.75 22.53 -28.01
CA ALA A 395 -22.73 21.20 -28.57
C ALA A 395 -23.75 21.18 -29.71
N HIS A 396 -23.30 21.13 -30.94
CA HIS A 396 -24.12 20.69 -32.03
C HIS A 396 -24.61 19.28 -31.66
N SER A 397 -25.90 19.22 -31.36
CA SER A 397 -26.74 18.05 -31.08
C SER A 397 -26.06 16.70 -31.35
N LEU A 398 -25.67 16.01 -30.30
CA LEU A 398 -25.54 14.56 -30.35
C LEU A 398 -26.96 14.00 -30.55
N PRO A 399 -27.20 13.10 -31.55
CA PRO A 399 -28.49 12.51 -31.71
C PRO A 399 -28.89 11.75 -30.45
N ALA A 400 -30.13 11.95 -30.02
CA ALA A 400 -30.72 11.28 -28.86
C ALA A 400 -30.49 9.76 -28.97
N ARG A 401 -29.90 9.17 -27.95
CA ARG A 401 -29.83 7.70 -27.84
C ARG A 401 -31.25 7.16 -27.92
N THR A 402 -31.54 6.46 -29.01
CA THR A 402 -32.77 5.69 -29.21
C THR A 402 -32.90 4.72 -28.04
N ARG A 403 -33.94 4.86 -27.25
CA ARG A 403 -34.36 3.86 -26.27
C ARG A 403 -34.69 2.58 -27.04
N TYR A 404 -33.92 1.54 -26.82
CA TYR A 404 -34.35 0.20 -27.14
C TYR A 404 -35.50 -0.18 -26.23
N GLU A 405 -36.72 -0.05 -26.75
CA GLU A 405 -37.87 -0.70 -26.16
C GLU A 405 -37.75 -2.20 -26.43
N ASN A 406 -37.58 -2.97 -25.37
CA ASN A 406 -37.83 -4.40 -25.38
C ASN A 406 -39.33 -4.61 -25.70
N ARG A 407 -39.64 -5.11 -26.89
CA ARG A 407 -40.90 -5.80 -27.14
C ARG A 407 -40.64 -7.30 -26.94
N GLU A 408 -41.01 -7.78 -25.77
CA GLU A 408 -41.52 -9.14 -25.59
C GLU A 408 -42.91 -9.18 -26.21
N SER A 409 -43.14 -10.07 -27.13
CA SER A 409 -44.43 -10.77 -27.30
C SER A 409 -44.36 -11.78 -28.45
N ALA A 410 -44.85 -12.95 -28.10
CA ALA A 410 -45.31 -14.13 -28.83
C ALA A 410 -44.28 -15.18 -29.21
#